data_54b887ab4288d8a43585c82c21853955
#
_entry.id   54b887ab4288d8a43585c82c21853955
#
_cell.length_a   1.000
_cell.length_b   1.000
_cell.length_c   1.000
_cell.angle_alpha   90.00
_cell.angle_beta   90.00
_cell.angle_gamma   90.00
#
_symmetry.space_group_name_H-M   'P 1'
#
loop_
_entity.id
_entity.type
_entity.pdbx_description
1 polymer ?
#
loop_
_entity_poly.entity_id
_entity_poly.type
_entity_poly.pdbx_seq_one_letter_code
_entity_poly.pdbx_strand_id
1 'polypeptide(L)'
;MKKSKKFKILALSFSALLASSASAKVQDVELIADNVEKNGFLTEASGNVTVYSQDYFITADRATYDEQNGIIELFGNVNAMRGSSETTRAQHVKIDLKNDKQEADVNFMMDKDSELWMQNDASCSDSEYYRVEGSSVSSCNVTDPDWRIKFSSGMLNKESKFLHLFNPRFYVGDVPVLYLPYFGFPTDRTRRTGLLPPEAGYISKEGIYYKQPIYFAPYDSWDFQLDPQVRTRRGFGVYGTFRFTESPYSYGEIRGGVFDNFSRAQKRLEYKNERHHGFEVQYDRSKLATYLLDGDLRENLWIDFTQLNDLEYYDLKQKGGLGNDADNSLVTSRLNYYLTGDEHYFGAYGRYYIDTSKLNADNTFRNEDTVQEL
;
A
#
# COMPACT_ATOMS: atom_id res chain seq x y z
N MET A 1 -43.60 29.78 -13.38
CA MET A 1 -43.04 28.43 -13.65
C MET A 1 -42.48 28.42 -15.07
N LYS A 2 -41.15 28.63 -15.23
CA LYS A 2 -40.50 28.50 -16.53
C LYS A 2 -40.31 27.00 -16.82
N LYS A 3 -40.81 26.55 -17.96
CA LYS A 3 -40.68 25.16 -18.39
C LYS A 3 -39.21 24.88 -18.73
N SER A 4 -38.53 24.04 -17.92
CA SER A 4 -37.25 23.44 -18.23
C SER A 4 -37.34 22.69 -19.56
N LYS A 5 -36.51 23.03 -20.52
CA LYS A 5 -36.41 22.31 -21.80
C LYS A 5 -35.42 21.14 -21.62
N LYS A 6 -35.96 19.92 -21.67
CA LYS A 6 -35.12 18.70 -21.72
C LYS A 6 -34.62 18.51 -23.15
N PHE A 7 -33.32 18.48 -23.33
CA PHE A 7 -32.65 18.14 -24.58
C PHE A 7 -31.93 16.79 -24.43
N LYS A 8 -32.30 15.82 -25.26
CA LYS A 8 -31.55 14.56 -25.35
C LYS A 8 -30.40 14.75 -26.34
N ILE A 9 -29.18 14.78 -25.87
CA ILE A 9 -27.99 14.72 -26.73
C ILE A 9 -27.64 13.24 -26.85
N LEU A 10 -27.69 12.73 -28.08
CA LEU A 10 -27.41 11.35 -28.42
C LEU A 10 -25.94 11.04 -28.14
N ALA A 11 -25.71 10.06 -27.28
CA ALA A 11 -24.51 9.24 -27.15
C ALA A 11 -23.14 9.94 -27.22
N LEU A 12 -22.67 10.46 -26.11
CA LEU A 12 -21.30 10.85 -25.93
C LEU A 12 -20.69 10.08 -24.77
N SER A 13 -19.68 9.28 -25.06
CA SER A 13 -18.93 8.51 -24.05
C SER A 13 -18.18 9.46 -23.11
N PHE A 14 -18.75 9.73 -21.95
CA PHE A 14 -18.18 10.54 -20.89
C PHE A 14 -17.35 9.65 -19.95
N SER A 15 -16.28 9.05 -20.46
CA SER A 15 -15.45 8.14 -19.68
C SER A 15 -14.14 8.74 -19.18
N ALA A 16 -14.01 10.07 -19.20
CA ALA A 16 -12.72 10.72 -18.97
C ALA A 16 -12.53 11.41 -17.62
N LEU A 17 -13.48 11.35 -16.68
CA LEU A 17 -13.33 12.13 -15.44
C LEU A 17 -12.55 11.42 -14.35
N LEU A 18 -12.35 10.08 -14.41
CA LEU A 18 -11.53 9.37 -13.41
C LEU A 18 -10.97 8.08 -14.00
N ALA A 19 -9.69 7.86 -13.78
CA ALA A 19 -8.90 6.78 -14.31
C ALA A 19 -9.40 5.40 -13.92
N SER A 20 -10.20 4.75 -14.77
CA SER A 20 -10.24 3.29 -14.80
C SER A 20 -10.62 2.81 -16.20
N SER A 21 -9.75 1.97 -16.76
CA SER A 21 -9.89 1.28 -18.03
C SER A 21 -11.10 0.35 -18.02
N ALA A 22 -12.20 0.79 -18.64
CA ALA A 22 -13.25 -0.12 -19.12
C ALA A 22 -13.76 0.44 -20.44
N SER A 23 -13.79 -0.38 -21.48
CA SER A 23 -14.39 -0.06 -22.80
C SER A 23 -15.73 0.64 -22.62
N ALA A 24 -15.79 1.92 -22.96
CA ALA A 24 -17.01 2.70 -22.84
C ALA A 24 -18.05 2.22 -23.86
N LYS A 25 -19.09 1.57 -23.35
CA LYS A 25 -20.36 1.48 -24.05
C LYS A 25 -20.94 2.89 -24.13
N VAL A 26 -21.42 3.26 -25.32
CA VAL A 26 -22.21 4.48 -25.53
C VAL A 26 -23.36 4.51 -24.52
N GLN A 27 -23.26 5.38 -23.51
CA GLN A 27 -24.28 5.57 -22.48
C GLN A 27 -25.14 6.79 -22.82
N ASP A 28 -26.45 6.70 -22.59
CA ASP A 28 -27.36 7.84 -22.70
C ASP A 28 -26.99 8.90 -21.68
N VAL A 29 -26.53 10.07 -22.13
CA VAL A 29 -26.20 11.23 -21.32
C VAL A 29 -27.38 12.22 -21.44
N GLU A 30 -27.96 12.60 -20.30
CA GLU A 30 -29.02 13.62 -20.27
C GLU A 30 -28.43 14.93 -19.73
N LEU A 31 -28.74 16.02 -20.46
CA LEU A 31 -28.41 17.39 -20.06
C LEU A 31 -29.68 18.15 -19.73
N ILE A 32 -29.70 18.78 -18.56
CA ILE A 32 -30.79 19.65 -18.08
C ILE A 32 -30.16 21.00 -17.77
N ALA A 33 -30.81 22.07 -18.25
CA ALA A 33 -30.43 23.45 -17.93
C ALA A 33 -31.65 24.37 -18.00
N ASP A 34 -31.56 25.57 -17.42
CA ASP A 34 -32.64 26.58 -17.52
C ASP A 34 -32.76 27.11 -18.96
N ASN A 35 -31.63 27.34 -19.63
CA ASN A 35 -31.58 27.79 -21.02
C ASN A 35 -30.59 26.91 -21.81
N VAL A 36 -31.02 26.52 -23.02
CA VAL A 36 -30.19 25.80 -23.99
C VAL A 36 -30.38 26.46 -25.35
N GLU A 37 -29.25 26.91 -25.92
CA GLU A 37 -29.20 27.52 -27.26
C GLU A 37 -28.26 26.71 -28.15
N LYS A 38 -28.67 26.47 -29.39
CA LYS A 38 -27.85 25.81 -30.39
C LYS A 38 -27.64 26.70 -31.60
N ASN A 39 -26.40 27.07 -31.85
CA ASN A 39 -25.96 27.87 -32.99
C ASN A 39 -25.00 27.05 -33.87
N GLY A 40 -25.53 26.45 -34.95
CA GLY A 40 -24.75 25.57 -35.81
C GLY A 40 -24.19 24.34 -35.05
N PHE A 41 -22.90 24.23 -34.92
CA PHE A 41 -22.21 23.14 -34.20
C PHE A 41 -21.97 23.43 -32.71
N LEU A 42 -22.25 24.66 -32.26
CA LEU A 42 -22.07 25.07 -30.88
C LEU A 42 -23.40 24.99 -30.12
N THR A 43 -23.40 24.23 -29.02
CA THR A 43 -24.51 24.16 -28.06
C THR A 43 -24.06 24.82 -26.76
N GLU A 44 -24.81 25.79 -26.29
CA GLU A 44 -24.61 26.47 -25.01
C GLU A 44 -25.75 26.15 -24.06
N ALA A 45 -25.41 25.80 -22.83
CA ALA A 45 -26.36 25.59 -21.76
C ALA A 45 -25.99 26.49 -20.57
N SER A 46 -26.98 27.14 -19.98
CA SER A 46 -26.76 28.05 -18.85
C SER A 46 -27.88 27.99 -17.83
N GLY A 47 -27.51 28.23 -16.57
CA GLY A 47 -28.38 28.17 -15.41
C GLY A 47 -28.69 26.74 -14.96
N ASN A 48 -28.16 26.37 -13.78
CA ASN A 48 -28.38 25.07 -13.14
C ASN A 48 -28.13 23.90 -14.10
N VAL A 49 -27.00 23.97 -14.81
CA VAL A 49 -26.62 22.91 -15.75
C VAL A 49 -26.39 21.63 -14.98
N THR A 50 -27.06 20.56 -15.37
CA THR A 50 -26.90 19.23 -14.81
C THR A 50 -26.73 18.24 -15.95
N VAL A 51 -25.65 17.46 -15.87
CA VAL A 51 -25.36 16.37 -16.78
C VAL A 51 -25.33 15.08 -15.96
N TYR A 52 -26.09 14.11 -16.36
CA TYR A 52 -26.09 12.82 -15.69
C TYR A 52 -26.11 11.64 -16.66
N SER A 53 -25.47 10.58 -16.24
CA SER A 53 -25.48 9.27 -16.86
C SER A 53 -25.61 8.23 -15.77
N GLN A 54 -25.54 6.97 -16.11
CA GLN A 54 -25.66 5.88 -15.16
C GLN A 54 -24.63 5.95 -14.01
N ASP A 55 -23.41 6.44 -14.30
CA ASP A 55 -22.29 6.45 -13.36
C ASP A 55 -21.88 7.85 -12.89
N TYR A 56 -22.35 8.91 -13.55
CA TYR A 56 -21.90 10.29 -13.30
C TYR A 56 -23.05 11.24 -13.11
N PHE A 57 -22.86 12.13 -12.15
CA PHE A 57 -23.69 13.30 -11.93
C PHE A 57 -22.80 14.54 -11.87
N ILE A 58 -23.00 15.49 -12.80
CA ILE A 58 -22.18 16.70 -12.90
C ILE A 58 -23.09 17.91 -12.89
N THR A 59 -22.75 18.91 -12.08
CA THR A 59 -23.42 20.23 -12.08
C THR A 59 -22.41 21.32 -12.43
N ALA A 60 -22.86 22.37 -13.11
CA ALA A 60 -22.09 23.56 -13.47
C ALA A 60 -23.01 24.78 -13.63
N ASP A 61 -22.47 25.98 -13.63
CA ASP A 61 -23.23 27.19 -13.91
C ASP A 61 -23.51 27.32 -15.41
N ARG A 62 -22.54 26.93 -16.25
CA ARG A 62 -22.64 26.96 -17.71
C ARG A 62 -21.87 25.81 -18.33
N ALA A 63 -22.34 25.31 -19.47
CA ALA A 63 -21.68 24.35 -20.31
C ALA A 63 -21.71 24.77 -21.77
N THR A 64 -20.62 24.49 -22.50
CA THR A 64 -20.56 24.62 -23.95
C THR A 64 -20.14 23.31 -24.58
N TYR A 65 -20.70 22.98 -25.72
CA TYR A 65 -20.35 21.81 -26.51
C TYR A 65 -20.15 22.18 -27.98
N ASP A 66 -18.92 22.02 -28.46
CA ASP A 66 -18.54 22.15 -29.86
C ASP A 66 -18.58 20.78 -30.52
N GLU A 67 -19.65 20.50 -31.26
CA GLU A 67 -19.84 19.23 -31.97
C GLU A 67 -18.75 18.99 -33.05
N GLN A 68 -18.26 20.07 -33.69
CA GLN A 68 -17.28 19.96 -34.75
C GLN A 68 -15.91 19.52 -34.23
N ASN A 69 -15.50 20.08 -33.10
CA ASN A 69 -14.20 19.79 -32.48
C ASN A 69 -14.31 18.68 -31.44
N GLY A 70 -15.50 18.36 -30.94
CA GLY A 70 -15.74 17.38 -29.88
C GLY A 70 -15.27 17.89 -28.52
N ILE A 71 -15.36 19.20 -28.28
CA ILE A 71 -14.91 19.85 -27.05
C ILE A 71 -16.11 20.19 -26.17
N ILE A 72 -16.05 19.79 -24.91
CA ILE A 72 -17.00 20.19 -23.87
C ILE A 72 -16.24 21.07 -22.87
N GLU A 73 -16.82 22.21 -22.52
CA GLU A 73 -16.31 23.06 -21.45
C GLU A 73 -17.41 23.31 -20.43
N LEU A 74 -17.06 23.16 -19.15
CA LEU A 74 -17.93 23.39 -17.99
C LEU A 74 -17.33 24.54 -17.17
N PHE A 75 -18.16 25.51 -16.81
CA PHE A 75 -17.75 26.72 -16.13
C PHE A 75 -18.55 26.96 -14.87
N GLY A 76 -17.87 27.42 -13.83
CA GLY A 76 -18.45 27.86 -12.57
C GLY A 76 -19.00 26.72 -11.73
N ASN A 77 -18.55 26.61 -10.50
CA ASN A 77 -19.05 25.66 -9.52
C ASN A 77 -19.22 24.23 -10.06
N VAL A 78 -18.28 23.78 -10.90
CA VAL A 78 -18.31 22.43 -11.47
C VAL A 78 -18.17 21.42 -10.33
N ASN A 79 -19.19 20.59 -10.14
CA ASN A 79 -19.18 19.54 -9.14
C ASN A 79 -19.56 18.22 -9.82
N ALA A 80 -18.61 17.29 -9.83
CA ALA A 80 -18.76 15.98 -10.43
C ALA A 80 -18.74 14.91 -9.36
N MET A 81 -19.71 14.01 -9.41
CA MET A 81 -19.82 12.85 -8.54
C MET A 81 -19.82 11.59 -9.40
N ARG A 82 -19.01 10.61 -9.01
CA ARG A 82 -18.99 9.29 -9.61
C ARG A 82 -19.36 8.24 -8.57
N GLY A 83 -20.48 7.56 -8.84
CA GLY A 83 -21.05 6.67 -7.84
C GLY A 83 -21.29 7.39 -6.50
N SER A 84 -21.01 6.71 -5.39
CA SER A 84 -21.13 7.25 -4.03
C SER A 84 -19.82 7.65 -3.39
N SER A 85 -18.69 7.31 -4.02
CA SER A 85 -17.34 7.39 -3.39
C SER A 85 -16.52 8.60 -3.84
N GLU A 86 -16.61 9.00 -5.11
CA GLU A 86 -15.72 10.04 -5.63
C GLU A 86 -16.48 11.36 -5.84
N THR A 87 -15.89 12.44 -5.37
CA THR A 87 -16.40 13.81 -5.58
C THR A 87 -15.26 14.71 -6.06
N THR A 88 -15.49 15.43 -7.16
CA THR A 88 -14.55 16.44 -7.69
C THR A 88 -15.25 17.77 -7.80
N ARG A 89 -14.58 18.85 -7.37
CA ARG A 89 -15.01 20.24 -7.53
C ARG A 89 -13.94 21.01 -8.29
N ALA A 90 -14.36 21.78 -9.29
CA ALA A 90 -13.48 22.62 -10.10
C ALA A 90 -14.16 23.94 -10.47
N GLN A 91 -13.37 24.93 -10.90
CA GLN A 91 -13.92 26.17 -11.45
C GLN A 91 -14.19 26.08 -12.95
N HIS A 92 -13.32 25.35 -13.64
CA HIS A 92 -13.42 25.14 -15.08
C HIS A 92 -12.92 23.73 -15.42
N VAL A 93 -13.63 23.05 -16.30
CA VAL A 93 -13.24 21.74 -16.84
C VAL A 93 -13.41 21.76 -18.35
N LYS A 94 -12.36 21.35 -19.07
CA LYS A 94 -12.36 21.18 -20.51
C LYS A 94 -12.12 19.71 -20.84
N ILE A 95 -12.95 19.16 -21.72
CA ILE A 95 -12.89 17.77 -22.16
C ILE A 95 -12.82 17.74 -23.67
N ASP A 96 -11.77 17.14 -24.19
CA ASP A 96 -11.58 16.86 -25.61
C ASP A 96 -11.90 15.38 -25.86
N LEU A 97 -13.06 15.16 -26.44
CA LEU A 97 -13.58 13.80 -26.69
C LEU A 97 -12.83 13.07 -27.83
N LYS A 98 -12.20 13.81 -28.76
CA LYS A 98 -11.48 13.22 -29.87
C LYS A 98 -10.11 12.70 -29.46
N ASN A 99 -9.47 13.41 -28.53
CA ASN A 99 -8.12 13.09 -28.08
C ASN A 99 -8.12 12.43 -26.69
N ASP A 100 -9.27 12.13 -26.12
CA ASP A 100 -9.44 11.56 -24.76
C ASP A 100 -8.64 12.37 -23.72
N LYS A 101 -8.75 13.71 -23.78
CA LYS A 101 -7.99 14.60 -22.92
C LYS A 101 -8.93 15.44 -22.08
N GLN A 102 -8.59 15.59 -20.80
CA GLN A 102 -9.32 16.42 -19.86
C GLN A 102 -8.34 17.36 -19.15
N GLU A 103 -8.75 18.59 -18.98
CA GLU A 103 -8.05 19.62 -18.22
C GLU A 103 -8.99 20.23 -17.20
N ALA A 104 -8.49 20.50 -16.00
CA ALA A 104 -9.26 21.21 -14.97
C ALA A 104 -8.36 22.19 -14.22
N ASP A 105 -8.91 23.40 -14.02
CA ASP A 105 -8.27 24.45 -13.24
C ASP A 105 -8.75 24.39 -11.82
N VAL A 106 -7.88 24.66 -10.87
CA VAL A 106 -8.12 24.70 -9.42
C VAL A 106 -9.18 23.69 -8.99
N ASN A 107 -8.77 22.48 -8.73
CA ASN A 107 -9.70 21.42 -8.39
C ASN A 107 -9.43 20.82 -7.01
N PHE A 108 -10.52 20.32 -6.43
CA PHE A 108 -10.51 19.55 -5.20
C PHE A 108 -11.15 18.20 -5.46
N MET A 109 -10.46 17.13 -5.10
CA MET A 109 -10.93 15.76 -5.22
C MET A 109 -11.01 15.12 -3.85
N MET A 110 -12.04 14.32 -3.63
CA MET A 110 -12.19 13.49 -2.43
C MET A 110 -12.67 12.11 -2.83
N ASP A 111 -11.94 11.11 -2.39
CA ASP A 111 -12.31 9.70 -2.49
C ASP A 111 -12.63 9.16 -1.09
N LYS A 112 -13.87 8.74 -0.89
CA LYS A 112 -14.35 8.23 0.41
C LYS A 112 -13.84 6.83 0.72
N ASP A 113 -13.51 6.03 -0.30
CA ASP A 113 -13.06 4.66 -0.12
C ASP A 113 -11.62 4.61 0.39
N SER A 114 -10.77 5.52 -0.06
CA SER A 114 -9.41 5.71 0.44
C SER A 114 -9.30 6.73 1.58
N GLU A 115 -10.38 7.47 1.85
CA GLU A 115 -10.43 8.60 2.79
C GLU A 115 -9.40 9.70 2.46
N LEU A 116 -8.96 9.77 1.20
CA LEU A 116 -8.00 10.76 0.73
C LEU A 116 -8.69 11.93 0.05
N TRP A 117 -8.18 13.13 0.31
CA TRP A 117 -8.49 14.30 -0.50
C TRP A 117 -7.24 14.88 -1.13
N MET A 118 -7.41 15.51 -2.27
CA MET A 118 -6.36 16.20 -3.02
C MET A 118 -6.88 17.53 -3.53
N GLN A 119 -6.07 18.56 -3.37
CA GLN A 119 -6.29 19.89 -3.93
C GLN A 119 -5.17 20.19 -4.91
N ASN A 120 -5.50 20.65 -6.11
CA ASN A 120 -4.55 20.95 -7.18
C ASN A 120 -4.78 22.35 -7.74
N ASP A 121 -3.72 23.01 -8.21
CA ASP A 121 -3.82 24.26 -8.97
C ASP A 121 -4.27 24.00 -10.40
N ALA A 122 -3.80 22.91 -10.99
CA ALA A 122 -4.20 22.42 -12.30
C ALA A 122 -4.10 20.91 -12.39
N SER A 123 -4.93 20.32 -13.25
CA SER A 123 -4.83 18.90 -13.59
C SER A 123 -5.08 18.67 -15.09
N CYS A 124 -4.40 17.66 -15.61
CA CYS A 124 -4.54 17.20 -16.99
C CYS A 124 -4.54 15.68 -17.03
N SER A 125 -5.52 15.10 -17.70
CA SER A 125 -5.67 13.66 -17.85
C SER A 125 -5.74 13.31 -19.33
N ASP A 126 -5.02 12.28 -19.73
CA ASP A 126 -5.11 11.66 -21.05
C ASP A 126 -5.34 10.14 -20.90
N SER A 127 -5.30 9.36 -21.95
CA SER A 127 -5.50 7.90 -21.91
C SER A 127 -4.49 7.17 -21.03
N GLU A 128 -3.26 7.68 -20.89
CA GLU A 128 -2.16 7.00 -20.20
C GLU A 128 -1.87 7.58 -18.82
N TYR A 129 -2.00 8.91 -18.67
CA TYR A 129 -1.54 9.64 -17.49
C TYR A 129 -2.59 10.57 -16.92
N TYR A 130 -2.55 10.72 -15.60
CA TYR A 130 -3.17 11.82 -14.87
C TYR A 130 -2.06 12.66 -14.23
N ARG A 131 -1.97 13.94 -14.60
CA ARG A 131 -0.96 14.89 -14.14
C ARG A 131 -1.60 15.97 -13.32
N VAL A 132 -0.91 16.41 -12.28
CA VAL A 132 -1.35 17.47 -11.37
C VAL A 132 -0.21 18.43 -11.07
N GLU A 133 -0.55 19.70 -10.86
CA GLU A 133 0.39 20.75 -10.50
C GLU A 133 -0.07 21.47 -9.23
N GLY A 134 0.88 21.96 -8.43
CA GLY A 134 0.63 22.74 -7.23
C GLY A 134 -0.27 22.02 -6.21
N SER A 135 0.07 20.77 -5.87
CA SER A 135 -0.88 19.87 -5.22
C SER A 135 -0.63 19.67 -3.72
N SER A 136 -1.68 19.39 -3.00
CA SER A 136 -1.68 18.99 -1.59
C SER A 136 -2.60 17.79 -1.38
N VAL A 137 -2.13 16.77 -0.68
CA VAL A 137 -2.88 15.54 -0.37
C VAL A 137 -2.84 15.21 1.11
N SER A 138 -3.96 14.74 1.67
CA SER A 138 -4.08 14.23 3.03
C SER A 138 -5.29 13.31 3.18
N SER A 139 -5.34 12.57 4.30
CA SER A 139 -6.54 11.85 4.78
C SER A 139 -7.16 12.50 6.03
N CYS A 140 -6.60 13.61 6.49
CA CYS A 140 -7.10 14.33 7.67
C CYS A 140 -8.17 15.35 7.30
N ASN A 141 -8.63 16.12 8.29
CA ASN A 141 -9.57 17.22 8.06
C ASN A 141 -9.02 18.19 6.99
N VAL A 142 -9.86 18.58 6.06
CA VAL A 142 -9.48 19.45 4.93
C VAL A 142 -9.04 20.82 5.39
N THR A 143 -9.69 21.35 6.44
CA THR A 143 -9.44 22.72 6.94
C THR A 143 -8.14 22.81 7.75
N ASP A 144 -7.88 21.82 8.58
CA ASP A 144 -6.72 21.78 9.46
C ASP A 144 -6.19 20.34 9.56
N PRO A 145 -5.42 19.89 8.57
CA PRO A 145 -4.93 18.53 8.54
C PRO A 145 -3.74 18.33 9.47
N ASP A 146 -3.79 17.30 10.34
CA ASP A 146 -2.67 16.89 11.18
C ASP A 146 -1.42 16.54 10.39
N TRP A 147 -1.61 16.01 9.17
CA TRP A 147 -0.53 15.80 8.20
C TRP A 147 -0.99 16.12 6.78
N ARG A 148 -0.06 16.55 5.96
CA ARG A 148 -0.27 16.72 4.52
C ARG A 148 1.04 16.59 3.74
N ILE A 149 0.92 16.20 2.48
CA ILE A 149 2.04 16.20 1.53
C ILE A 149 1.76 17.27 0.49
N LYS A 150 2.61 18.27 0.38
CA LYS A 150 2.59 19.25 -0.71
C LYS A 150 3.67 18.91 -1.72
N PHE A 151 3.37 19.00 -3.00
CA PHE A 151 4.32 18.71 -4.07
C PHE A 151 4.12 19.66 -5.25
N SER A 152 5.20 19.89 -6.02
CA SER A 152 5.16 20.82 -7.16
C SER A 152 4.39 20.24 -8.34
N SER A 153 4.58 18.97 -8.61
CA SER A 153 3.85 18.23 -9.64
C SER A 153 3.77 16.75 -9.33
N GLY A 154 2.73 16.10 -9.84
CA GLY A 154 2.53 14.68 -9.73
C GLY A 154 2.10 14.06 -11.05
N MET A 155 2.40 12.80 -11.26
CA MET A 155 2.01 12.03 -12.44
C MET A 155 1.65 10.61 -12.05
N LEU A 156 0.41 10.24 -12.28
CA LEU A 156 -0.10 8.87 -12.11
C LEU A 156 -0.15 8.20 -13.48
N ASN A 157 0.58 7.13 -13.65
CA ASN A 157 0.39 6.23 -14.78
C ASN A 157 -0.84 5.35 -14.54
N LYS A 158 -1.81 5.42 -15.45
CA LYS A 158 -3.13 4.76 -15.29
C LYS A 158 -3.05 3.25 -15.44
N GLU A 159 -2.12 2.73 -16.22
CA GLU A 159 -1.90 1.30 -16.42
C GLU A 159 -1.15 0.69 -15.23
N SER A 160 0.02 1.22 -14.92
CA SER A 160 0.87 0.72 -13.84
C SER A 160 0.38 1.11 -12.44
N LYS A 161 -0.59 2.04 -12.34
CA LYS A 161 -1.07 2.60 -11.06
C LYS A 161 0.05 3.17 -10.19
N PHE A 162 1.14 3.63 -10.81
CA PHE A 162 2.28 4.19 -10.09
C PHE A 162 2.21 5.71 -10.10
N LEU A 163 2.23 6.31 -8.90
CA LEU A 163 2.21 7.75 -8.69
C LEU A 163 3.63 8.27 -8.47
N HIS A 164 4.03 9.22 -9.30
CA HIS A 164 5.28 9.96 -9.19
C HIS A 164 4.99 11.33 -8.60
N LEU A 165 5.69 11.72 -7.54
CA LEU A 165 5.62 13.04 -6.92
C LEU A 165 6.98 13.73 -7.03
N PHE A 166 6.98 14.98 -7.46
CA PHE A 166 8.18 15.81 -7.59
C PHE A 166 8.18 16.89 -6.51
N ASN A 167 9.33 17.02 -5.85
CA ASN A 167 9.55 17.94 -4.73
C ASN A 167 8.52 17.81 -3.58
N PRO A 168 8.13 16.57 -3.16
CA PRO A 168 7.21 16.43 -2.06
C PRO A 168 7.82 16.93 -0.75
N ARG A 169 6.98 17.66 0.01
CA ARG A 169 7.24 18.14 1.35
C ARG A 169 6.19 17.58 2.29
N PHE A 170 6.63 16.84 3.27
CA PHE A 170 5.76 16.24 4.28
C PHE A 170 5.61 17.22 5.44
N TYR A 171 4.39 17.47 5.85
CA TYR A 171 4.04 18.35 6.95
C TYR A 171 3.34 17.58 8.07
N VAL A 172 3.64 17.98 9.30
CA VAL A 172 2.87 17.64 10.49
C VAL A 172 2.32 18.97 11.02
N GLY A 173 0.99 19.15 10.93
CA GLY A 173 0.38 20.46 11.03
C GLY A 173 0.99 21.40 9.99
N ASP A 174 1.55 22.54 10.45
CA ASP A 174 2.21 23.52 9.58
C ASP A 174 3.73 23.36 9.48
N VAL A 175 4.32 22.39 10.19
CA VAL A 175 5.77 22.20 10.24
C VAL A 175 6.22 21.24 9.15
N PRO A 176 7.10 21.65 8.21
CA PRO A 176 7.70 20.75 7.25
C PRO A 176 8.72 19.85 7.96
N VAL A 177 8.50 18.52 7.91
CA VAL A 177 9.34 17.54 8.60
C VAL A 177 10.27 16.77 7.67
N LEU A 178 9.93 16.67 6.37
CA LEU A 178 10.72 15.97 5.38
C LEU A 178 10.53 16.58 4.01
N TYR A 179 11.62 16.71 3.27
CA TYR A 179 11.65 17.05 1.86
C TYR A 179 12.38 15.97 1.07
N LEU A 180 11.82 15.57 -0.05
CA LEU A 180 12.46 14.69 -1.01
C LEU A 180 12.41 15.35 -2.40
N PRO A 181 13.45 15.23 -3.25
CA PRO A 181 13.38 15.73 -4.63
C PRO A 181 12.40 14.91 -5.48
N TYR A 182 12.21 13.65 -5.12
CA TYR A 182 11.32 12.72 -5.79
C TYR A 182 10.82 11.67 -4.78
N PHE A 183 9.55 11.30 -4.92
CA PHE A 183 8.95 10.19 -4.19
C PHE A 183 7.91 9.51 -5.09
N GLY A 184 7.98 8.20 -5.22
CA GLY A 184 7.03 7.44 -6.04
C GLY A 184 6.55 6.20 -5.32
N PHE A 185 5.27 5.87 -5.52
CA PHE A 185 4.66 4.69 -4.93
C PHE A 185 3.48 4.18 -5.76
N PRO A 186 3.15 2.88 -5.68
CA PRO A 186 1.94 2.34 -6.28
C PRO A 186 0.70 2.80 -5.51
N THR A 187 -0.37 3.17 -6.21
CA THR A 187 -1.64 3.58 -5.62
C THR A 187 -2.62 2.42 -5.43
N ASP A 188 -2.30 1.26 -6.01
CA ASP A 188 -3.06 0.03 -5.85
C ASP A 188 -2.41 -0.90 -4.79
N ARG A 189 -3.12 -1.98 -4.44
CA ARG A 189 -2.64 -2.98 -3.49
C ARG A 189 -1.89 -4.14 -4.16
N THR A 190 -1.51 -4.00 -5.42
CA THR A 190 -0.77 -5.04 -6.15
C THR A 190 0.63 -5.18 -5.55
N ARG A 191 1.05 -6.41 -5.32
CA ARG A 191 2.40 -6.72 -4.84
C ARG A 191 3.43 -6.31 -5.89
N ARG A 192 4.40 -5.48 -5.49
CA ARG A 192 5.45 -4.99 -6.40
C ARG A 192 6.78 -4.88 -5.69
N THR A 193 7.85 -5.17 -6.44
CA THR A 193 9.20 -4.89 -5.99
C THR A 193 9.43 -3.40 -5.80
N GLY A 194 9.98 -3.00 -4.65
CA GLY A 194 10.26 -1.61 -4.34
C GLY A 194 10.68 -1.36 -2.90
N LEU A 195 10.89 -0.10 -2.58
CA LEU A 195 11.13 0.36 -1.22
C LEU A 195 9.79 0.47 -0.48
N LEU A 196 9.70 -0.15 0.68
CA LEU A 196 8.58 0.07 1.59
C LEU A 196 8.84 1.32 2.46
N PRO A 197 7.80 1.87 3.09
CA PRO A 197 7.97 3.00 3.98
C PRO A 197 9.05 2.73 5.03
N PRO A 198 10.00 3.66 5.21
CA PRO A 198 11.05 3.49 6.21
C PRO A 198 10.49 3.62 7.62
N GLU A 199 11.15 2.95 8.55
CA GLU A 199 10.89 3.09 9.97
C GLU A 199 12.04 3.87 10.61
N ALA A 200 11.70 4.93 11.35
CA ALA A 200 12.69 5.72 12.09
C ALA A 200 12.14 6.09 13.46
N GLY A 201 13.04 6.29 14.41
CA GLY A 201 12.68 6.70 15.75
C GLY A 201 13.90 6.89 16.63
N TYR A 202 13.66 7.13 17.92
CA TYR A 202 14.70 7.34 18.91
C TYR A 202 14.49 6.41 20.11
N ILE A 203 15.56 5.71 20.48
CA ILE A 203 15.65 4.87 21.68
C ILE A 203 16.77 5.43 22.54
N SER A 204 16.49 5.83 23.78
CA SER A 204 17.47 6.53 24.64
C SER A 204 18.79 5.80 24.79
N LYS A 205 18.77 4.48 24.90
CA LYS A 205 20.00 3.63 25.02
C LYS A 205 20.72 3.41 23.68
N GLU A 206 20.02 3.43 22.55
CA GLU A 206 20.53 3.02 21.23
C GLU A 206 20.67 4.18 20.22
N GLY A 207 20.10 5.35 20.56
CA GLY A 207 20.11 6.54 19.71
C GLY A 207 18.99 6.57 18.69
N ILE A 208 19.23 7.23 17.57
CA ILE A 208 18.32 7.21 16.43
C ILE A 208 18.44 5.86 15.76
N TYR A 209 17.31 5.21 15.49
CA TYR A 209 17.26 4.05 14.62
C TYR A 209 16.62 4.42 13.29
N TYR A 210 17.08 3.75 12.24
CA TYR A 210 16.52 3.82 10.90
C TYR A 210 16.55 2.42 10.29
N LYS A 211 15.41 1.99 9.74
CA LYS A 211 15.25 0.72 9.00
C LYS A 211 14.60 1.03 7.68
N GLN A 212 15.17 0.54 6.58
CA GLN A 212 14.65 0.71 5.23
C GLN A 212 14.26 -0.65 4.66
N PRO A 213 13.00 -1.08 4.75
CA PRO A 213 12.60 -2.31 4.12
C PRO A 213 12.65 -2.20 2.58
N ILE A 214 13.21 -3.23 1.95
CA ILE A 214 13.29 -3.41 0.50
C ILE A 214 12.54 -4.69 0.16
N TYR A 215 11.52 -4.58 -0.66
CA TYR A 215 10.62 -5.68 -0.99
C TYR A 215 10.83 -6.15 -2.41
N PHE A 216 10.97 -7.44 -2.62
CA PHE A 216 11.13 -8.10 -3.90
C PHE A 216 9.98 -9.08 -4.09
N ALA A 217 9.13 -8.83 -5.07
CA ALA A 217 7.97 -9.67 -5.40
C ALA A 217 7.90 -9.93 -6.91
N PRO A 218 8.85 -10.71 -7.46
CA PRO A 218 8.89 -10.99 -8.91
C PRO A 218 7.81 -11.97 -9.36
N TYR A 219 7.29 -12.79 -8.45
CA TYR A 219 6.27 -13.81 -8.72
C TYR A 219 5.19 -13.84 -7.64
N ASP A 220 4.01 -14.29 -7.98
CA ASP A 220 2.89 -14.40 -7.03
C ASP A 220 3.13 -15.47 -5.96
N SER A 221 3.94 -16.49 -6.28
CA SER A 221 4.20 -17.63 -5.41
C SER A 221 5.26 -17.40 -4.35
N TRP A 222 6.07 -16.34 -4.46
CA TRP A 222 7.08 -16.01 -3.46
C TRP A 222 7.45 -14.53 -3.45
N ASP A 223 7.96 -14.09 -2.32
CA ASP A 223 8.58 -12.78 -2.13
C ASP A 223 9.75 -12.84 -1.16
N PHE A 224 10.56 -11.79 -1.22
CA PHE A 224 11.68 -11.60 -0.32
C PHE A 224 11.71 -10.15 0.17
N GLN A 225 11.83 -9.96 1.47
CA GLN A 225 12.00 -8.65 2.09
C GLN A 225 13.36 -8.58 2.76
N LEU A 226 14.10 -7.50 2.50
CA LEU A 226 15.38 -7.20 3.13
C LEU A 226 15.24 -5.96 3.98
N ASP A 227 15.62 -6.02 5.24
CA ASP A 227 15.47 -4.97 6.25
C ASP A 227 16.84 -4.52 6.78
N PRO A 228 17.66 -3.75 6.01
CA PRO A 228 18.83 -3.11 6.56
C PRO A 228 18.44 -2.06 7.60
N GLN A 229 19.17 -2.06 8.72
CA GLN A 229 18.93 -1.13 9.81
C GLN A 229 20.22 -0.60 10.43
N VAL A 230 20.13 0.60 10.98
CA VAL A 230 21.19 1.25 11.74
C VAL A 230 20.63 1.82 13.02
N ARG A 231 21.38 1.71 14.11
CA ARG A 231 21.12 2.33 15.41
C ARG A 231 22.37 3.12 15.81
N THR A 232 22.27 4.45 15.82
CA THR A 232 23.45 5.35 15.85
C THR A 232 24.39 5.16 17.04
N ARG A 233 23.86 4.69 18.18
CA ARG A 233 24.64 4.41 19.38
C ARG A 233 24.85 2.92 19.64
N ARG A 234 24.37 2.02 18.79
CA ARG A 234 24.45 0.59 18.99
C ARG A 234 25.22 -0.11 17.88
N GLY A 235 24.82 0.02 16.62
CA GLY A 235 25.41 -0.72 15.53
C GLY A 235 24.57 -0.72 14.26
N PHE A 236 24.80 -1.72 13.44
CA PHE A 236 24.07 -1.91 12.19
C PHE A 236 23.80 -3.40 11.93
N GLY A 237 22.77 -3.68 11.15
CA GLY A 237 22.40 -5.04 10.82
C GLY A 237 21.52 -5.15 9.61
N VAL A 238 21.27 -6.38 9.20
CA VAL A 238 20.37 -6.71 8.12
C VAL A 238 19.58 -7.97 8.45
N TYR A 239 18.28 -7.93 8.17
CA TYR A 239 17.39 -9.07 8.30
C TYR A 239 16.73 -9.34 6.96
N GLY A 240 16.46 -10.61 6.69
CA GLY A 240 15.79 -11.06 5.49
C GLY A 240 14.59 -11.93 5.84
N THR A 241 13.51 -11.78 5.09
CA THR A 241 12.32 -12.63 5.19
C THR A 241 11.98 -13.13 3.81
N PHE A 242 12.02 -14.42 3.60
CA PHE A 242 11.59 -15.10 2.38
C PHE A 242 10.28 -15.81 2.65
N ARG A 243 9.23 -15.49 1.88
CA ARG A 243 7.90 -16.09 1.97
C ARG A 243 7.57 -16.79 0.66
N PHE A 244 6.97 -17.96 0.76
CA PHE A 244 6.59 -18.75 -0.42
C PHE A 244 5.33 -19.58 -0.20
N THR A 245 4.64 -19.86 -1.29
CA THR A 245 3.56 -20.83 -1.38
C THR A 245 3.81 -21.70 -2.60
N GLU A 246 3.84 -23.00 -2.42
CA GLU A 246 4.02 -23.97 -3.52
C GLU A 246 2.69 -24.56 -3.98
N SER A 247 1.65 -24.40 -3.19
CA SER A 247 0.30 -24.85 -3.46
C SER A 247 -0.74 -23.99 -2.74
N PRO A 248 -2.04 -24.06 -3.09
CA PRO A 248 -3.11 -23.40 -2.32
C PRO A 248 -3.23 -23.85 -0.87
N TYR A 249 -2.53 -24.93 -0.50
CA TYR A 249 -2.58 -25.58 0.80
C TYR A 249 -1.28 -25.43 1.59
N SER A 250 -0.35 -24.60 1.12
CA SER A 250 0.95 -24.43 1.76
C SER A 250 1.29 -22.96 2.01
N TYR A 251 2.02 -22.71 3.07
CA TYR A 251 2.65 -21.45 3.39
C TYR A 251 4.01 -21.71 4.00
N GLY A 252 5.03 -21.05 3.49
CA GLY A 252 6.38 -21.13 4.03
C GLY A 252 6.96 -19.74 4.26
N GLU A 253 7.70 -19.59 5.36
CA GLU A 253 8.42 -18.38 5.68
C GLU A 253 9.78 -18.74 6.30
N ILE A 254 10.84 -18.16 5.77
CA ILE A 254 12.20 -18.28 6.29
C ILE A 254 12.68 -16.86 6.62
N ARG A 255 13.02 -16.63 7.86
CA ARG A 255 13.60 -15.37 8.33
C ARG A 255 15.01 -15.60 8.84
N GLY A 256 15.88 -14.63 8.67
CA GLY A 256 17.19 -14.67 9.26
C GLY A 256 17.85 -13.31 9.24
N GLY A 257 18.86 -13.12 10.07
CA GLY A 257 19.56 -11.87 10.11
C GLY A 257 20.77 -11.82 11.00
N VAL A 258 21.49 -10.74 10.87
CA VAL A 258 22.69 -10.44 11.65
C VAL A 258 22.70 -8.96 12.01
N PHE A 259 23.17 -8.68 13.23
CA PHE A 259 23.40 -7.33 13.71
C PHE A 259 24.73 -7.25 14.45
N ASP A 260 25.58 -6.31 14.05
CA ASP A 260 26.88 -6.07 14.67
C ASP A 260 26.82 -4.82 15.56
N ASN A 261 27.13 -4.99 16.83
CA ASN A 261 27.26 -3.88 17.77
C ASN A 261 28.61 -3.18 17.57
N PHE A 262 28.65 -1.88 17.72
CA PHE A 262 29.90 -1.17 17.92
C PHE A 262 30.55 -1.59 19.24
N SER A 263 31.86 -1.79 19.29
CA SER A 263 32.57 -2.25 20.50
C SER A 263 32.34 -1.35 21.72
N ARG A 264 32.14 -0.04 21.51
CA ARG A 264 31.75 0.90 22.59
C ARG A 264 30.32 0.66 23.10
N ALA A 265 29.41 0.27 22.19
CA ALA A 265 28.02 0.00 22.55
C ALA A 265 27.92 -1.30 23.33
N GLN A 266 28.62 -2.34 22.90
CA GLN A 266 28.68 -3.62 23.57
C GLN A 266 29.11 -3.44 25.05
N LYS A 267 30.18 -2.70 25.29
CA LYS A 267 30.68 -2.44 26.66
C LYS A 267 29.69 -1.60 27.50
N ARG A 268 29.08 -0.56 26.89
CA ARG A 268 28.16 0.35 27.61
C ARG A 268 26.84 -0.32 27.97
N LEU A 269 26.34 -1.21 27.08
CA LEU A 269 25.05 -1.87 27.22
C LEU A 269 25.19 -3.26 27.86
N GLU A 270 26.43 -3.66 28.18
CA GLU A 270 26.79 -4.93 28.82
C GLU A 270 26.29 -6.17 28.02
N TYR A 271 26.24 -6.06 26.68
CA TYR A 271 25.88 -7.18 25.84
C TYR A 271 27.01 -8.23 25.83
N LYS A 272 26.64 -9.50 26.01
CA LYS A 272 27.56 -10.61 26.01
C LYS A 272 28.21 -10.82 24.64
N ASN A 273 27.39 -10.67 23.55
CA ASN A 273 27.85 -10.86 22.18
C ASN A 273 28.03 -9.53 21.45
N GLU A 274 29.05 -9.44 20.61
CA GLU A 274 29.23 -8.34 19.67
C GLU A 274 28.30 -8.49 18.47
N ARG A 275 28.07 -9.72 18.03
CA ARG A 275 27.23 -10.10 16.90
C ARG A 275 26.03 -10.90 17.36
N HIS A 276 24.84 -10.44 16.97
CA HIS A 276 23.58 -11.11 17.18
C HIS A 276 23.10 -11.69 15.84
N HIS A 277 22.77 -12.97 15.81
CA HIS A 277 22.29 -13.63 14.60
C HIS A 277 21.35 -14.78 14.91
N GLY A 278 20.53 -15.11 13.94
CA GLY A 278 19.61 -16.23 14.03
C GLY A 278 18.86 -16.45 12.73
N PHE A 279 18.11 -17.53 12.71
CA PHE A 279 17.14 -17.80 11.66
C PHE A 279 15.93 -18.56 12.20
N GLU A 280 14.82 -18.39 11.51
CA GLU A 280 13.53 -18.99 11.82
C GLU A 280 12.96 -19.60 10.55
N VAL A 281 12.28 -20.72 10.69
CA VAL A 281 11.55 -21.38 9.60
C VAL A 281 10.15 -21.68 10.09
N GLN A 282 9.15 -21.15 9.39
CA GLN A 282 7.75 -21.50 9.57
C GLN A 282 7.24 -22.16 8.29
N TYR A 283 6.61 -23.32 8.41
CA TYR A 283 6.01 -24.01 7.29
C TYR A 283 4.71 -24.68 7.72
N ASP A 284 3.66 -24.41 7.00
CA ASP A 284 2.36 -25.02 7.17
C ASP A 284 1.90 -25.60 5.84
N ARG A 285 1.53 -26.87 5.83
CA ARG A 285 1.02 -27.54 4.65
C ARG A 285 -0.04 -28.55 4.97
N SER A 286 -1.24 -28.32 4.45
CA SER A 286 -2.29 -29.34 4.36
C SER A 286 -2.15 -30.11 3.03
N LYS A 287 -2.63 -31.34 3.00
CA LYS A 287 -2.64 -32.19 1.80
C LYS A 287 -1.25 -32.41 1.18
N LEU A 288 -0.29 -32.89 1.94
CA LEU A 288 1.05 -33.25 1.48
C LEU A 288 1.03 -34.57 0.69
N ALA A 289 0.61 -35.67 1.32
CA ALA A 289 0.47 -36.99 0.74
C ALA A 289 -0.96 -37.23 0.20
N THR A 290 -1.96 -36.71 0.91
CA THR A 290 -3.39 -36.87 0.55
C THR A 290 -3.79 -36.09 -0.70
N TYR A 291 -2.95 -35.21 -1.22
CA TYR A 291 -3.17 -34.56 -2.52
C TYR A 291 -3.34 -35.58 -3.67
N LEU A 292 -2.69 -36.75 -3.55
CA LEU A 292 -2.72 -37.82 -4.55
C LEU A 292 -3.72 -38.93 -4.21
N LEU A 293 -4.38 -38.84 -3.04
CA LEU A 293 -5.29 -39.87 -2.53
C LEU A 293 -6.72 -39.33 -2.59
N ASP A 294 -7.60 -40.05 -3.24
CA ASP A 294 -9.05 -39.82 -3.16
C ASP A 294 -9.58 -40.35 -1.81
N GLY A 295 -10.24 -39.47 -1.06
CA GLY A 295 -10.87 -39.82 0.22
C GLY A 295 -10.96 -38.65 1.20
N ASP A 296 -11.72 -38.83 2.28
CA ASP A 296 -11.93 -37.83 3.34
C ASP A 296 -10.77 -37.72 4.35
N LEU A 297 -9.54 -38.05 3.91
CA LEU A 297 -8.37 -37.95 4.74
C LEU A 297 -7.95 -36.49 4.93
N ARG A 298 -7.74 -36.07 6.18
CA ARG A 298 -7.22 -34.77 6.56
C ARG A 298 -5.78 -34.90 7.03
N GLU A 299 -4.94 -34.06 6.52
CA GLU A 299 -3.50 -34.08 6.79
C GLU A 299 -3.00 -32.67 7.00
N ASN A 300 -2.07 -32.48 7.95
CA ASN A 300 -1.30 -31.27 8.07
C ASN A 300 0.11 -31.54 8.58
N LEU A 301 1.06 -30.84 7.98
CA LEU A 301 2.45 -30.70 8.46
C LEU A 301 2.65 -29.26 8.90
N TRP A 302 3.07 -29.07 10.15
CA TRP A 302 3.41 -27.77 10.70
C TRP A 302 4.80 -27.79 11.32
N ILE A 303 5.66 -26.87 10.85
CA ILE A 303 7.02 -26.67 11.29
C ILE A 303 7.16 -25.24 11.80
N ASP A 304 7.73 -25.07 12.99
CA ASP A 304 8.12 -23.81 13.58
C ASP A 304 9.49 -24.03 14.23
N PHE A 305 10.55 -23.61 13.54
CA PHE A 305 11.92 -23.85 13.97
C PHE A 305 12.65 -22.51 14.15
N THR A 306 13.34 -22.37 15.26
CA THR A 306 14.15 -21.19 15.59
C THR A 306 15.52 -21.59 16.05
N GLN A 307 16.54 -20.97 15.45
CA GLN A 307 17.93 -21.02 15.91
C GLN A 307 18.45 -19.59 16.06
N LEU A 308 19.05 -19.30 17.21
CA LEU A 308 19.63 -17.99 17.51
C LEU A 308 20.84 -18.13 18.43
N ASN A 309 21.71 -17.13 18.45
CA ASN A 309 22.83 -17.11 19.37
C ASN A 309 22.52 -16.41 20.70
N ASP A 310 21.54 -15.50 20.72
CA ASP A 310 21.04 -14.85 21.92
C ASP A 310 19.67 -14.16 21.69
N LEU A 311 19.02 -13.73 22.76
CA LEU A 311 17.70 -13.10 22.71
C LEU A 311 17.67 -11.73 22.01
N GLU A 312 18.82 -11.05 21.93
CA GLU A 312 18.91 -9.75 21.27
C GLU A 312 18.55 -9.84 19.77
N TYR A 313 18.67 -11.02 19.17
CA TYR A 313 18.21 -11.30 17.82
C TYR A 313 16.74 -10.92 17.62
N TYR A 314 15.85 -11.25 18.57
CA TYR A 314 14.43 -10.90 18.50
C TYR A 314 14.20 -9.39 18.67
N ASP A 315 14.87 -8.77 19.64
CA ASP A 315 14.74 -7.34 19.90
C ASP A 315 15.15 -6.47 18.72
N LEU A 316 16.15 -6.91 17.99
CA LEU A 316 16.69 -6.22 16.82
C LEU A 316 15.84 -6.44 15.57
N LYS A 317 15.21 -7.61 15.43
CA LYS A 317 14.32 -7.96 14.32
C LYS A 317 13.04 -7.14 14.35
N GLN A 318 12.46 -6.95 15.53
CA GLN A 318 11.18 -6.28 15.71
C GLN A 318 11.36 -4.81 16.15
N LYS A 319 10.49 -3.95 15.66
CA LYS A 319 10.40 -2.58 16.14
C LYS A 319 9.85 -2.57 17.56
N GLY A 320 10.65 -2.07 18.51
CA GLY A 320 10.18 -1.88 19.87
C GLY A 320 10.01 -3.15 20.68
N GLY A 321 10.74 -4.18 20.32
CA GLY A 321 11.01 -5.43 21.05
C GLY A 321 9.99 -5.80 22.11
N LEU A 322 8.89 -6.33 21.78
CA LEU A 322 8.01 -7.03 22.70
C LEU A 322 7.09 -7.95 21.89
N GLY A 323 7.70 -8.85 21.15
CA GLY A 323 7.02 -10.14 20.95
C GLY A 323 7.03 -10.83 22.30
N ASN A 324 5.97 -11.52 22.64
CA ASN A 324 5.87 -12.36 23.86
C ASN A 324 7.01 -13.38 24.01
N ASP A 325 7.91 -13.46 23.05
CA ASP A 325 9.02 -14.40 23.03
C ASP A 325 10.30 -13.85 23.71
N ALA A 326 10.43 -12.53 23.85
CA ALA A 326 11.59 -11.91 24.50
C ALA A 326 11.64 -12.14 26.01
N ASP A 327 10.49 -12.41 26.62
CA ASP A 327 10.37 -12.70 28.07
C ASP A 327 10.51 -14.19 28.39
N ASN A 328 10.53 -15.07 27.37
CA ASN A 328 10.67 -16.50 27.58
C ASN A 328 12.15 -16.92 27.53
N SER A 329 12.67 -17.40 28.65
CA SER A 329 14.01 -17.99 28.71
C SER A 329 14.13 -19.28 27.89
N LEU A 330 13.03 -19.81 27.37
CA LEU A 330 12.98 -21.05 26.61
C LEU A 330 12.41 -20.83 25.22
N VAL A 331 13.25 -20.95 24.19
CA VAL A 331 12.84 -20.94 22.79
C VAL A 331 12.44 -22.35 22.37
N THR A 332 11.20 -22.51 21.89
CA THR A 332 10.66 -23.82 21.53
C THR A 332 10.50 -23.91 20.01
N SER A 333 11.19 -24.89 19.42
CA SER A 333 10.95 -25.30 18.03
C SER A 333 10.06 -26.52 17.97
N ARG A 334 9.20 -26.61 16.96
CA ARG A 334 8.16 -27.64 16.87
C ARG A 334 8.05 -28.19 15.45
N LEU A 335 7.83 -29.50 15.38
CA LEU A 335 7.39 -30.19 14.17
C LEU A 335 6.17 -31.01 14.56
N ASN A 336 5.06 -30.79 13.89
CA ASN A 336 3.83 -31.58 14.07
C ASN A 336 3.37 -32.09 12.70
N TYR A 337 3.12 -33.38 12.64
CA TYR A 337 2.46 -33.99 11.49
C TYR A 337 1.29 -34.82 11.96
N TYR A 338 0.17 -34.70 11.28
CA TYR A 338 -0.95 -35.62 11.49
C TYR A 338 -1.64 -36.00 10.19
N LEU A 339 -2.17 -37.20 10.19
CA LEU A 339 -3.05 -37.75 9.17
C LEU A 339 -4.26 -38.37 9.89
N THR A 340 -5.46 -37.95 9.56
CA THR A 340 -6.68 -38.46 10.16
C THR A 340 -7.74 -38.76 9.12
N GLY A 341 -8.43 -39.90 9.30
CA GLY A 341 -9.64 -40.31 8.60
C GLY A 341 -10.74 -40.54 9.57
N ASP A 342 -11.84 -41.16 9.16
CA ASP A 342 -13.01 -41.40 9.99
C ASP A 342 -12.72 -42.39 11.12
N GLU A 343 -11.91 -43.41 10.89
CA GLU A 343 -11.60 -44.46 11.84
C GLU A 343 -10.14 -44.48 12.30
N HIS A 344 -9.25 -43.75 11.65
CA HIS A 344 -7.80 -43.83 11.87
C HIS A 344 -7.20 -42.47 12.10
N TYR A 345 -6.26 -42.42 13.04
CA TYR A 345 -5.41 -41.24 13.30
C TYR A 345 -3.95 -41.68 13.41
N PHE A 346 -3.11 -40.96 12.71
CA PHE A 346 -1.66 -41.01 12.85
C PHE A 346 -1.14 -39.62 13.17
N GLY A 347 -0.30 -39.51 14.20
CA GLY A 347 0.34 -38.26 14.59
C GLY A 347 1.79 -38.48 14.97
N ALA A 348 2.66 -37.56 14.52
CA ALA A 348 4.06 -37.50 14.92
C ALA A 348 4.39 -36.07 15.31
N TYR A 349 5.20 -35.90 16.34
CA TYR A 349 5.66 -34.60 16.76
C TYR A 349 7.14 -34.65 17.20
N GLY A 350 7.82 -33.52 16.97
CA GLY A 350 9.17 -33.27 17.49
C GLY A 350 9.22 -31.93 18.22
N ARG A 351 10.04 -31.83 19.24
CA ARG A 351 10.30 -30.61 19.99
C ARG A 351 11.81 -30.42 20.16
N TYR A 352 12.24 -29.17 20.04
CA TYR A 352 13.60 -28.76 20.30
C TYR A 352 13.58 -27.48 21.12
N TYR A 353 14.29 -27.44 22.20
CA TYR A 353 14.30 -26.34 23.16
C TYR A 353 15.70 -25.75 23.26
N ILE A 354 15.76 -24.41 23.32
CA ILE A 354 16.99 -23.66 23.64
C ILE A 354 16.72 -22.87 24.91
N ASP A 355 17.47 -23.15 25.98
CA ASP A 355 17.43 -22.36 27.21
C ASP A 355 18.36 -21.15 27.07
N THR A 356 17.76 -19.99 26.80
CA THR A 356 18.50 -18.74 26.58
C THR A 356 19.08 -18.12 27.85
N SER A 357 18.69 -18.65 29.02
CA SER A 357 19.27 -18.21 30.30
C SER A 357 20.66 -18.73 30.52
N LYS A 358 21.08 -19.77 29.79
CA LYS A 358 22.36 -20.44 29.92
C LYS A 358 23.22 -20.28 28.67
N LEU A 359 24.46 -19.88 28.86
CA LEU A 359 25.43 -19.71 27.79
C LEU A 359 26.74 -20.34 28.17
N ASN A 360 27.50 -20.81 27.18
CA ASN A 360 28.89 -21.19 27.32
C ASN A 360 29.79 -19.98 27.62
N ALA A 361 31.05 -20.24 27.97
CA ALA A 361 32.03 -19.18 28.22
C ALA A 361 32.29 -18.28 26.99
N ASP A 362 32.11 -18.81 25.80
CA ASP A 362 32.20 -18.09 24.52
C ASP A 362 30.88 -17.43 24.10
N ASN A 363 29.89 -17.37 25.00
CA ASN A 363 28.53 -16.84 24.76
C ASN A 363 27.68 -17.64 23.75
N THR A 364 28.01 -18.87 23.48
CA THR A 364 27.13 -19.81 22.76
C THR A 364 26.29 -20.65 23.71
N PHE A 365 25.20 -21.23 23.23
CA PHE A 365 24.39 -22.15 24.04
C PHE A 365 25.12 -23.46 24.24
N ARG A 366 25.05 -24.03 25.47
CA ARG A 366 25.58 -25.33 25.76
C ARG A 366 24.69 -26.42 25.16
N ASN A 367 25.29 -27.49 24.64
CA ASN A 367 24.54 -28.60 24.04
C ASN A 367 23.62 -29.29 25.06
N GLU A 368 23.99 -29.29 26.34
CA GLU A 368 23.17 -29.83 27.42
C GLU A 368 21.98 -28.98 27.79
N ASP A 369 21.91 -27.74 27.29
CA ASP A 369 20.76 -26.81 27.47
C ASP A 369 19.69 -27.00 26.39
N THR A 370 19.90 -27.96 25.47
CA THR A 370 18.93 -28.32 24.43
C THR A 370 18.27 -29.65 24.77
N VAL A 371 16.98 -29.74 24.65
CA VAL A 371 16.18 -30.94 24.89
C VAL A 371 15.42 -31.30 23.62
N GLN A 372 15.47 -32.57 23.24
CA GLN A 372 14.73 -33.11 22.10
C GLN A 372 13.68 -34.07 22.60
N GLU A 373 12.45 -33.89 22.10
CA GLU A 373 11.32 -34.76 22.37
C GLU A 373 10.71 -35.24 21.04
N LEU A 374 10.43 -36.54 20.93
CA LEU A 374 9.86 -37.19 19.75
C LEU A 374 8.50 -37.81 20.06
#